data_fc5f498223c2bf9b078fcad3e213d68a
#
_entry.id   fc5f498223c2bf9b078fcad3e213d68a
#
_cell.length_a   1.000
_cell.length_b   1.000
_cell.length_c   1.000
_cell.angle_alpha   90.00
_cell.angle_beta   90.00
_cell.angle_gamma   90.00
#
_symmetry.space_group_name_H-M   'P 1'
#
loop_
_entity.id
_entity.type
_entity.pdbx_description
1 polymer ?
#
loop_
_entity_poly.entity_id
_entity_poly.type
_entity_poly.pdbx_seq_one_letter_code
_entity_poly.pdbx_strand_id
1 'polypeptide(L)'
;MQSGSTREVQRILLTGSGGPFRGATPAELQEVTLEQAMDHPVWNMGPKITIDSATMMNKALEVIEARWLFDVPVDKIEVLIHPESIVHSLVEFVDGSVVAQLGEPDMCLPIQYALTYPNRVPGVAKRLRLEEIGELHFERPDPETFRALTLAYEVGRTGGTAAVVFNAANEAAV
;
A
#
# COMPACT_ATOMS: atom_id res chain seq x y z
N MET A 1 20.35 -3.62 10.40
CA MET A 1 21.32 -3.71 9.27
C MET A 1 20.81 -2.75 8.22
N GLN A 2 21.61 -1.77 7.79
CA GLN A 2 21.26 -0.90 6.66
C GLN A 2 21.49 -1.70 5.37
N SER A 3 20.42 -1.87 4.58
CA SER A 3 20.48 -2.68 3.36
C SER A 3 20.99 -1.90 2.13
N GLY A 4 21.23 -0.58 2.25
CA GLY A 4 21.70 0.30 1.18
C GLY A 4 21.40 1.77 1.47
N SER A 5 21.78 2.67 0.55
CA SER A 5 21.46 4.09 0.57
C SER A 5 20.34 4.41 -0.41
N THR A 6 19.66 5.56 -0.24
CA THR A 6 18.60 6.02 -1.16
C THR A 6 19.07 6.20 -2.61
N ARG A 7 20.38 6.43 -2.82
CA ARG A 7 20.98 6.54 -4.17
C ARG A 7 21.05 5.21 -4.90
N GLU A 8 21.08 4.11 -4.16
CA GLU A 8 21.14 2.74 -4.68
C GLU A 8 19.76 2.13 -4.91
N VAL A 9 18.68 2.86 -4.52
CA VAL A 9 17.31 2.43 -4.74
C VAL A 9 16.93 2.60 -6.21
N GLN A 10 16.61 1.49 -6.87
CA GLN A 10 16.03 1.47 -8.21
C GLN A 10 14.56 1.83 -8.16
N ARG A 11 13.79 1.14 -7.31
CA ARG A 11 12.38 1.44 -7.05
C ARG A 11 11.91 0.92 -5.69
N ILE A 12 10.84 1.51 -5.21
CA ILE A 12 10.07 1.04 -4.04
C ILE A 12 8.79 0.41 -4.55
N LEU A 13 8.43 -0.77 -4.03
CA LEU A 13 7.21 -1.47 -4.35
C LEU A 13 6.32 -1.47 -3.10
N LEU A 14 5.17 -0.80 -3.19
CA LEU A 14 4.14 -0.81 -2.16
C LEU A 14 3.12 -1.89 -2.48
N THR A 15 2.85 -2.78 -1.55
CA THR A 15 1.85 -3.83 -1.75
C THR A 15 0.49 -3.41 -1.17
N GLY A 16 -0.57 -3.94 -1.74
CA GLY A 16 -1.93 -3.84 -1.21
C GLY A 16 -2.73 -5.07 -1.57
N SER A 17 -3.75 -5.41 -0.77
CA SER A 17 -4.63 -6.55 -1.03
C SER A 17 -5.43 -6.43 -2.34
N GLY A 18 -5.59 -5.20 -2.83
CA GLY A 18 -6.47 -4.87 -3.95
C GLY A 18 -7.90 -4.52 -3.52
N GLY A 19 -8.20 -4.64 -2.22
CA GLY A 19 -9.53 -4.35 -1.68
C GLY A 19 -10.61 -5.36 -2.09
N PRO A 20 -11.88 -5.10 -1.75
CA PRO A 20 -12.99 -6.01 -2.05
C PRO A 20 -13.34 -6.09 -3.54
N PHE A 21 -12.95 -5.09 -4.32
CA PHE A 21 -13.26 -5.01 -5.75
C PHE A 21 -12.10 -5.40 -6.67
N ARG A 22 -11.11 -6.13 -6.16
CA ARG A 22 -10.01 -6.65 -6.98
C ARG A 22 -10.55 -7.51 -8.11
N GLY A 23 -10.17 -7.17 -9.35
CA GLY A 23 -10.61 -7.86 -10.56
C GLY A 23 -12.00 -7.47 -11.08
N ALA A 24 -12.71 -6.57 -10.39
CA ALA A 24 -13.97 -6.05 -10.89
C ALA A 24 -13.77 -5.15 -12.12
N THR A 25 -14.70 -5.23 -13.04
CA THR A 25 -14.76 -4.35 -14.23
C THR A 25 -15.38 -3.00 -13.90
N PRO A 26 -15.14 -1.94 -14.68
CA PRO A 26 -15.81 -0.65 -14.49
C PRO A 26 -17.34 -0.73 -14.51
N ALA A 27 -17.92 -1.65 -15.27
CA ALA A 27 -19.37 -1.86 -15.33
C ALA A 27 -19.90 -2.45 -14.00
N GLU A 28 -19.21 -3.43 -13.43
CA GLU A 28 -19.56 -4.02 -12.14
C GLU A 28 -19.47 -2.99 -11.02
N LEU A 29 -18.49 -2.08 -11.08
CA LEU A 29 -18.32 -1.04 -10.05
C LEU A 29 -19.45 -0.01 -10.02
N GLN A 30 -20.24 0.13 -11.08
CA GLN A 30 -21.41 1.04 -11.10
C GLN A 30 -22.57 0.53 -10.24
N GLU A 31 -22.62 -0.77 -9.98
CA GLU A 31 -23.70 -1.42 -9.25
C GLU A 31 -23.32 -1.81 -7.81
N VAL A 32 -22.10 -1.45 -7.36
CA VAL A 32 -21.63 -1.84 -6.02
C VAL A 32 -22.35 -1.07 -4.92
N THR A 33 -22.56 -1.75 -3.80
CA THR A 33 -23.18 -1.16 -2.61
C THR A 33 -22.15 -0.77 -1.56
N LEU A 34 -22.56 0.08 -0.63
CA LEU A 34 -21.73 0.43 0.53
C LEU A 34 -21.33 -0.81 1.35
N GLU A 35 -22.26 -1.76 1.52
CA GLU A 35 -21.99 -3.00 2.26
C GLU A 35 -20.87 -3.81 1.60
N GLN A 36 -20.88 -3.92 0.27
CA GLN A 36 -19.80 -4.58 -0.47
C GLN A 36 -18.46 -3.83 -0.35
N ALA A 37 -18.49 -2.50 -0.37
CA ALA A 37 -17.28 -1.70 -0.17
C ALA A 37 -16.70 -1.83 1.25
N MET A 38 -17.56 -2.09 2.24
CA MET A 38 -17.17 -2.28 3.63
C MET A 38 -16.68 -3.70 3.95
N ASP A 39 -16.87 -4.66 3.05
CA ASP A 39 -16.46 -6.07 3.25
C ASP A 39 -15.01 -6.28 2.78
N HIS A 40 -14.05 -5.80 3.58
CA HIS A 40 -12.64 -5.94 3.23
C HIS A 40 -12.15 -7.37 3.46
N PRO A 41 -11.47 -8.01 2.47
CA PRO A 41 -11.15 -9.44 2.51
C PRO A 41 -10.12 -9.86 3.57
N VAL A 42 -9.29 -8.91 4.06
CA VAL A 42 -8.17 -9.23 4.97
C VAL A 42 -8.23 -8.41 6.27
N TRP A 43 -8.54 -7.11 6.17
CA TRP A 43 -8.42 -6.18 7.28
C TRP A 43 -9.76 -5.80 7.88
N ASN A 44 -9.85 -5.82 9.22
CA ASN A 44 -10.96 -5.20 9.93
C ASN A 44 -10.56 -3.78 10.35
N MET A 45 -11.11 -2.79 9.68
CA MET A 45 -10.70 -1.38 9.79
C MET A 45 -11.90 -0.47 10.03
N GLY A 46 -11.64 0.80 10.34
CA GLY A 46 -12.68 1.83 10.41
C GLY A 46 -13.31 2.11 9.03
N PRO A 47 -14.53 2.70 8.99
CA PRO A 47 -15.29 2.88 7.74
C PRO A 47 -14.52 3.63 6.66
N LYS A 48 -13.94 4.77 6.99
CA LYS A 48 -13.24 5.64 6.03
C LYS A 48 -12.10 4.90 5.31
N ILE A 49 -11.19 4.28 6.05
CA ILE A 49 -10.04 3.58 5.46
C ILE A 49 -10.46 2.31 4.70
N THR A 50 -11.59 1.70 5.06
CA THR A 50 -12.14 0.55 4.32
C THR A 50 -12.62 0.98 2.93
N ILE A 51 -13.32 2.12 2.82
CA ILE A 51 -13.71 2.70 1.53
C ILE A 51 -12.49 3.16 0.73
N ASP A 52 -11.50 3.78 1.37
CA ASP A 52 -10.23 4.14 0.71
C ASP A 52 -9.50 2.89 0.15
N SER A 53 -9.60 1.76 0.84
CA SER A 53 -9.08 0.50 0.33
C SER A 53 -9.89 -0.03 -0.85
N ALA A 54 -11.21 0.04 -0.79
CA ALA A 54 -12.12 -0.40 -1.85
C ALA A 54 -11.92 0.38 -3.15
N THR A 55 -11.56 1.65 -3.06
CA THR A 55 -11.28 2.55 -4.20
C THR A 55 -9.81 2.61 -4.60
N MET A 56 -8.92 1.90 -3.92
CA MET A 56 -7.46 2.03 -4.00
C MET A 56 -6.92 3.43 -3.62
N MET A 57 -7.76 4.29 -3.04
CA MET A 57 -7.37 5.63 -2.59
C MET A 57 -6.33 5.56 -1.46
N ASN A 58 -6.46 4.59 -0.55
CA ASN A 58 -5.46 4.36 0.50
C ASN A 58 -4.05 4.16 -0.11
N LYS A 59 -3.97 3.32 -1.14
CA LYS A 59 -2.69 3.06 -1.82
C LYS A 59 -2.21 4.27 -2.63
N ALA A 60 -3.12 5.06 -3.17
CA ALA A 60 -2.82 6.32 -3.84
C ALA A 60 -2.17 7.33 -2.87
N LEU A 61 -2.70 7.46 -1.66
CA LEU A 61 -2.12 8.30 -0.61
C LEU A 61 -0.75 7.78 -0.17
N GLU A 62 -0.58 6.47 0.00
CA GLU A 62 0.70 5.86 0.35
C GLU A 62 1.80 6.10 -0.71
N VAL A 63 1.46 6.14 -1.99
CA VAL A 63 2.42 6.53 -3.06
C VAL A 63 2.93 7.95 -2.82
N ILE A 64 2.03 8.89 -2.50
CA ILE A 64 2.39 10.27 -2.20
C ILE A 64 3.22 10.36 -0.92
N GLU A 65 2.83 9.65 0.12
CA GLU A 65 3.55 9.58 1.39
C GLU A 65 4.99 9.05 1.20
N ALA A 66 5.13 7.93 0.48
CA ALA A 66 6.45 7.32 0.22
C ALA A 66 7.36 8.28 -0.55
N ARG A 67 6.82 9.07 -1.50
CA ARG A 67 7.56 10.11 -2.20
C ARG A 67 8.23 11.09 -1.24
N TRP A 68 7.50 11.52 -0.20
CA TRP A 68 7.98 12.51 0.76
C TRP A 68 8.80 11.92 1.88
N LEU A 69 8.41 10.76 2.42
CA LEU A 69 9.10 10.11 3.53
C LEU A 69 10.49 9.60 3.15
N PHE A 70 10.65 9.12 1.92
CA PHE A 70 11.90 8.50 1.47
C PHE A 70 12.71 9.39 0.52
N ASP A 71 12.19 10.57 0.18
CA ASP A 71 12.80 11.51 -0.78
C ASP A 71 13.20 10.82 -2.10
N VAL A 72 12.30 10.01 -2.64
CA VAL A 72 12.47 9.35 -3.94
C VAL A 72 11.48 9.93 -4.96
N PRO A 73 11.86 10.05 -6.25
CA PRO A 73 10.90 10.43 -7.29
C PRO A 73 9.69 9.51 -7.31
N VAL A 74 8.49 10.08 -7.51
CA VAL A 74 7.24 9.29 -7.52
C VAL A 74 7.26 8.20 -8.59
N ASP A 75 7.97 8.40 -9.69
CA ASP A 75 8.13 7.42 -10.78
C ASP A 75 9.01 6.21 -10.39
N LYS A 76 9.67 6.26 -9.24
CA LYS A 76 10.37 5.13 -8.63
C LYS A 76 9.52 4.39 -7.59
N ILE A 77 8.26 4.76 -7.42
CA ILE A 77 7.35 4.11 -6.50
C ILE A 77 6.30 3.39 -7.32
N GLU A 78 6.20 2.10 -7.17
CA GLU A 78 5.24 1.27 -7.87
C GLU A 78 4.31 0.58 -6.89
N VAL A 79 3.10 0.26 -7.33
CA VAL A 79 2.11 -0.50 -6.56
C VAL A 79 2.04 -1.91 -7.10
N LEU A 80 2.00 -2.89 -6.21
CA LEU A 80 1.69 -4.29 -6.51
C LEU A 80 0.45 -4.72 -5.72
N ILE A 81 -0.39 -5.51 -6.35
CA ILE A 81 -1.47 -6.21 -5.67
C ILE A 81 -0.91 -7.52 -5.11
N HIS A 82 -1.11 -7.72 -3.82
CA HIS A 82 -0.68 -8.89 -3.07
C HIS A 82 -1.81 -9.32 -2.13
N PRO A 83 -2.68 -10.24 -2.60
CA PRO A 83 -3.92 -10.59 -1.89
C PRO A 83 -3.72 -11.08 -0.46
N GLU A 84 -2.65 -11.84 -0.21
CA GLU A 84 -2.35 -12.41 1.10
C GLU A 84 -1.93 -11.37 2.14
N SER A 85 -1.51 -10.17 1.69
CA SER A 85 -1.05 -9.07 2.55
C SER A 85 0.07 -9.46 3.53
N ILE A 86 0.91 -10.42 3.17
CA ILE A 86 2.06 -10.89 3.94
C ILE A 86 3.31 -10.04 3.68
N VAL A 87 3.53 -9.69 2.42
CA VAL A 87 4.59 -8.76 2.01
C VAL A 87 3.99 -7.36 2.03
N HIS A 88 4.55 -6.46 2.85
CA HIS A 88 4.02 -5.11 3.03
C HIS A 88 4.71 -4.06 2.17
N SER A 89 6.00 -4.25 1.90
CA SER A 89 6.77 -3.41 0.98
C SER A 89 8.04 -4.11 0.52
N LEU A 90 8.55 -3.68 -0.64
CA LEU A 90 9.83 -4.16 -1.15
C LEU A 90 10.66 -2.96 -1.64
N VAL A 91 11.97 -3.11 -1.56
CA VAL A 91 12.92 -2.17 -2.16
C VAL A 91 13.79 -2.95 -3.13
N GLU A 92 13.78 -2.55 -4.39
CA GLU A 92 14.69 -3.06 -5.41
C GLU A 92 15.87 -2.10 -5.55
N PHE A 93 17.06 -2.64 -5.53
CA PHE A 93 18.31 -1.90 -5.67
C PHE A 93 18.84 -1.96 -7.10
N VAL A 94 19.79 -1.06 -7.42
CA VAL A 94 20.38 -0.92 -8.77
C VAL A 94 21.14 -2.17 -9.22
N ASP A 95 21.52 -3.04 -8.31
CA ASP A 95 22.16 -4.35 -8.60
C ASP A 95 21.14 -5.47 -8.88
N GLY A 96 19.84 -5.15 -8.82
CA GLY A 96 18.75 -6.10 -9.03
C GLY A 96 18.36 -6.89 -7.78
N SER A 97 19.03 -6.68 -6.63
CA SER A 97 18.60 -7.30 -5.38
C SER A 97 17.30 -6.67 -4.87
N VAL A 98 16.45 -7.50 -4.26
CA VAL A 98 15.17 -7.05 -3.67
C VAL A 98 15.14 -7.41 -2.18
N VAL A 99 14.85 -6.42 -1.35
CA VAL A 99 14.63 -6.61 0.09
C VAL A 99 13.16 -6.35 0.39
N ALA A 100 12.53 -7.27 1.11
CA ALA A 100 11.12 -7.19 1.46
C ALA A 100 10.91 -7.18 2.97
N GLN A 101 9.90 -6.45 3.43
CA GLN A 101 9.38 -6.55 4.78
C GLN A 101 8.15 -7.46 4.75
N LEU A 102 8.19 -8.54 5.52
CA LEU A 102 7.12 -9.51 5.65
C LEU A 102 6.63 -9.55 7.11
N GLY A 103 5.35 -9.85 7.27
CA GLY A 103 4.71 -10.03 8.57
C GLY A 103 3.28 -10.49 8.41
N GLU A 104 2.67 -10.98 9.47
CA GLU A 104 1.21 -11.13 9.52
C GLU A 104 0.54 -9.76 9.33
N PRO A 105 -0.68 -9.69 8.74
CA PRO A 105 -1.41 -8.44 8.55
C PRO A 105 -1.94 -7.90 9.90
N ASP A 106 -1.03 -7.38 10.72
CA ASP A 106 -1.30 -6.86 12.06
C ASP A 106 -0.52 -5.56 12.29
N MET A 107 -1.25 -4.49 12.60
CA MET A 107 -0.69 -3.17 12.87
C MET A 107 0.11 -3.10 14.18
N CYS A 108 -0.01 -4.08 15.08
CA CYS A 108 0.77 -4.12 16.32
C CYS A 108 2.28 -4.10 16.03
N LEU A 109 2.72 -4.83 15.02
CA LEU A 109 4.14 -4.93 14.67
C LEU A 109 4.77 -3.59 14.23
N PRO A 110 4.23 -2.88 13.21
CA PRO A 110 4.79 -1.59 12.80
C PRO A 110 4.64 -0.51 13.87
N ILE A 111 3.53 -0.49 14.63
CA ILE A 111 3.34 0.47 15.73
C ILE A 111 4.37 0.22 16.84
N GLN A 112 4.55 -1.02 17.27
CA GLN A 112 5.56 -1.37 18.26
C GLN A 112 6.95 -0.94 17.82
N TYR A 113 7.32 -1.24 16.56
CA TYR A 113 8.64 -0.86 16.05
C TYR A 113 8.83 0.65 15.97
N ALA A 114 7.80 1.41 15.57
CA ALA A 114 7.86 2.87 15.59
C ALA A 114 8.11 3.44 17.00
N LEU A 115 7.49 2.84 18.02
CA LEU A 115 7.64 3.27 19.42
C LEU A 115 8.99 2.87 20.02
N THR A 116 9.62 1.80 19.54
CA THR A 116 10.86 1.25 20.10
C THR A 116 12.09 1.51 19.25
N TYR A 117 11.91 2.17 18.10
CA TYR A 117 13.00 2.45 17.16
C TYR A 117 14.22 3.07 17.85
N PRO A 118 15.46 2.65 17.53
CA PRO A 118 15.82 1.65 16.49
C PRO A 118 15.85 0.20 16.98
N ASN A 119 15.40 -0.07 18.18
CA ASN A 119 15.49 -1.39 18.81
C ASN A 119 14.31 -2.28 18.40
N ARG A 120 14.57 -3.58 18.25
CA ARG A 120 13.52 -4.59 18.11
C ARG A 120 13.35 -5.32 19.45
N VAL A 121 12.13 -5.23 19.99
CA VAL A 121 11.78 -5.84 21.28
C VAL A 121 10.77 -6.97 21.07
N PRO A 122 10.68 -7.93 21.98
CA PRO A 122 9.58 -8.91 21.94
C PRO A 122 8.23 -8.22 21.98
N GLY A 123 7.29 -8.69 21.17
CA GLY A 123 5.94 -8.13 21.05
C GLY A 123 4.86 -9.19 21.05
N VAL A 124 3.62 -8.74 20.92
CA VAL A 124 2.41 -9.57 20.93
C VAL A 124 2.00 -10.05 19.54
N ALA A 125 2.55 -9.44 18.47
CA ALA A 125 2.21 -9.81 17.11
C ALA A 125 2.54 -11.30 16.83
N LYS A 126 1.64 -11.96 16.10
CA LYS A 126 1.83 -13.34 15.68
C LYS A 126 3.09 -13.44 14.81
N ARG A 127 3.86 -14.50 15.00
CA ARG A 127 5.05 -14.77 14.19
C ARG A 127 4.62 -15.37 12.85
N LEU A 128 5.11 -14.78 11.79
CA LEU A 128 4.95 -15.32 10.45
C LEU A 128 5.62 -16.70 10.32
N ARG A 129 4.91 -17.67 9.77
CA ARG A 129 5.41 -19.00 9.46
C ARG A 129 5.34 -19.23 7.96
N LEU A 130 6.47 -19.03 7.28
CA LEU A 130 6.53 -19.14 5.83
C LEU A 130 6.21 -20.54 5.33
N GLU A 131 6.54 -21.55 6.13
CA GLU A 131 6.23 -22.96 5.84
C GLU A 131 4.72 -23.28 5.83
N GLU A 132 3.89 -22.44 6.43
CA GLU A 132 2.43 -22.60 6.49
C GLU A 132 1.72 -21.82 5.36
N ILE A 133 2.38 -20.82 4.76
CA ILE A 133 1.79 -19.94 3.74
C ILE A 133 1.77 -20.63 2.37
N GLY A 134 2.86 -21.28 2.03
CA GLY A 134 3.02 -22.00 0.77
C GLY A 134 3.32 -21.09 -0.42
N GLU A 135 2.38 -20.25 -0.83
CA GLU A 135 2.48 -19.39 -2.02
C GLU A 135 2.19 -17.92 -1.70
N LEU A 136 2.85 -17.03 -2.43
CA LEU A 136 2.64 -15.59 -2.38
C LEU A 136 2.39 -15.09 -3.82
N HIS A 137 1.27 -14.40 -4.02
CA HIS A 137 0.85 -13.94 -5.35
C HIS A 137 1.07 -12.43 -5.49
N PHE A 138 1.49 -12.02 -6.68
CA PHE A 138 1.68 -10.62 -7.03
C PHE A 138 1.06 -10.34 -8.39
N GLU A 139 0.26 -9.27 -8.46
CA GLU A 139 -0.43 -8.84 -9.67
C GLU A 139 -0.15 -7.34 -9.92
N ARG A 140 -0.33 -6.90 -11.15
CA ARG A 140 -0.31 -5.49 -11.46
C ARG A 140 -1.65 -4.86 -11.05
N PRO A 141 -1.65 -3.64 -10.48
CA PRO A 141 -2.90 -2.93 -10.27
C PRO A 141 -3.54 -2.55 -11.61
N ASP A 142 -4.85 -2.37 -11.62
CA ASP A 142 -5.59 -1.83 -12.76
C ASP A 142 -5.84 -0.33 -12.57
N PRO A 143 -5.03 0.55 -13.17
CA PRO A 143 -5.18 2.00 -13.03
C PRO A 143 -6.32 2.58 -13.89
N GLU A 144 -6.87 1.82 -14.84
CA GLU A 144 -8.04 2.25 -15.63
C GLU A 144 -9.30 2.14 -14.80
N THR A 145 -9.47 1.03 -14.09
CA THR A 145 -10.58 0.81 -13.17
C THR A 145 -10.41 1.64 -11.89
N PHE A 146 -9.21 1.68 -11.31
CA PHE A 146 -8.92 2.39 -10.06
C PHE A 146 -8.13 3.68 -10.33
N ARG A 147 -8.81 4.70 -10.83
CA ARG A 147 -8.22 5.99 -11.23
C ARG A 147 -7.48 6.74 -10.12
N ALA A 148 -7.76 6.43 -8.86
CA ALA A 148 -7.03 7.00 -7.72
C ALA A 148 -5.52 6.80 -7.86
N LEU A 149 -5.07 5.66 -8.39
CA LEU A 149 -3.64 5.38 -8.60
C LEU A 149 -3.03 6.29 -9.67
N THR A 150 -3.73 6.50 -10.80
CA THR A 150 -3.26 7.43 -11.84
C THR A 150 -3.13 8.85 -11.29
N LEU A 151 -4.15 9.31 -10.56
CA LEU A 151 -4.16 10.64 -9.94
C LEU A 151 -3.03 10.80 -8.91
N ALA A 152 -2.69 9.76 -8.15
CA ALA A 152 -1.59 9.81 -7.19
C ALA A 152 -0.24 10.14 -7.85
N TYR A 153 0.04 9.55 -9.01
CA TYR A 153 1.28 9.86 -9.76
C TYR A 153 1.26 11.28 -10.33
N GLU A 154 0.12 11.75 -10.83
CA GLU A 154 -0.04 13.13 -11.30
C GLU A 154 0.19 14.14 -10.15
N VAL A 155 -0.43 13.89 -9.00
CA VAL A 155 -0.28 14.69 -7.77
C VAL A 155 1.16 14.66 -7.27
N GLY A 156 1.79 13.49 -7.25
CA GLY A 156 3.18 13.32 -6.83
C GLY A 156 4.19 14.07 -7.71
N ARG A 157 3.92 14.17 -9.03
CA ARG A 157 4.73 14.98 -9.95
C ARG A 157 4.45 16.46 -9.82
N THR A 158 3.19 16.86 -9.62
CA THR A 158 2.80 18.27 -9.49
C THR A 158 3.37 18.88 -8.21
N GLY A 159 3.34 18.15 -7.09
CA GLY A 159 3.84 18.64 -5.80
C GLY A 159 3.03 19.80 -5.22
N GLY A 160 3.68 20.64 -4.40
CA GLY A 160 3.02 21.77 -3.75
C GLY A 160 1.79 21.36 -2.95
N THR A 161 0.67 22.05 -3.17
CA THR A 161 -0.62 21.80 -2.48
C THR A 161 -1.48 20.72 -3.14
N ALA A 162 -1.03 20.10 -4.24
CA ALA A 162 -1.83 19.12 -4.98
C ALA A 162 -2.25 17.93 -4.10
N ALA A 163 -1.34 17.44 -3.23
CA ALA A 163 -1.65 16.37 -2.29
C ALA A 163 -2.75 16.75 -1.29
N VAL A 164 -2.75 17.99 -0.81
CA VAL A 164 -3.79 18.50 0.10
C VAL A 164 -5.14 18.55 -0.59
N VAL A 165 -5.18 19.05 -1.84
CA VAL A 165 -6.41 19.09 -2.65
C VAL A 165 -6.94 17.69 -2.91
N PHE A 166 -6.06 16.75 -3.27
CA PHE A 166 -6.42 15.37 -3.52
C PHE A 166 -7.04 14.70 -2.30
N ASN A 167 -6.40 14.84 -1.14
CA ASN A 167 -6.94 14.29 0.11
C ASN A 167 -8.25 14.97 0.52
N ALA A 168 -8.34 16.31 0.42
CA ALA A 168 -9.56 17.03 0.76
C ALA A 168 -10.75 16.67 -0.14
N ALA A 169 -10.49 16.43 -1.43
CA ALA A 169 -11.50 15.94 -2.35
C ALA A 169 -12.01 14.53 -1.97
N ASN A 170 -11.09 13.64 -1.57
CA ASN A 170 -11.46 12.32 -1.07
C ASN A 170 -12.29 12.40 0.21
N GLU A 171 -11.87 13.23 1.19
CA GLU A 171 -12.65 13.44 2.43
C GLU A 171 -14.06 13.99 2.17
N ALA A 172 -14.23 14.78 1.11
CA ALA A 172 -15.54 15.33 0.76
C ALA A 172 -16.43 14.33 -0.03
N ALA A 173 -15.82 13.31 -0.62
CA ALA A 173 -16.52 12.29 -1.42
C ALA A 173 -16.95 11.07 -0.59
N VAL A 174 -16.31 10.82 0.55
CA VAL A 174 -16.57 9.71 1.49
C VAL A 174 -17.44 10.20 2.65
#